data_5eae62972c39f815a9e39f11adc04aa4
#
_entry.id   5eae62972c39f815a9e39f11adc04aa4
#
_cell.length_a   1.000
_cell.length_b   1.000
_cell.length_c   1.000
_cell.angle_alpha   90.00
_cell.angle_beta   90.00
_cell.angle_gamma   90.00
#
_symmetry.space_group_name_H-M   'P 1'
#
loop_
_entity.id
_entity.type
_entity.pdbx_description
1 polymer ?
#
loop_
_entity_poly.entity_id
_entity_poly.type
_entity_poly.pdbx_seq_one_letter_code
_entity_poly.pdbx_strand_id
1 'polypeptide(L)'
;MSESLKDQLQKAHEQGDYAALLDLIPYARLIGVECSRVGDELLFKLPANKDNIGNPLLPAIHGGVIAGFMELAAALHLLVLTGTPGVPKIIDFSLDYLRTGQFRDTWARCQVCRQGRRVANVAITAWQSTEAEPIAHVMGTFMRMGKNIKGTKGFGGAVAGGAQ
;
A
#
# COMPACT_ATOMS: atom_id res chain seq x y z
N MET A 1 28.69 -5.71 -13.80
CA MET A 1 28.13 -4.44 -13.24
C MET A 1 26.81 -4.77 -12.60
N SER A 2 26.61 -4.41 -11.37
CA SER A 2 25.33 -4.65 -10.69
C SER A 2 24.26 -3.73 -11.30
N GLU A 3 23.14 -4.31 -11.70
CA GLU A 3 21.94 -3.59 -12.14
C GLU A 3 21.53 -2.57 -11.08
N SER A 4 21.22 -1.32 -11.47
CA SER A 4 20.83 -0.31 -10.48
C SER A 4 19.48 -0.65 -9.87
N LEU A 5 19.22 -0.20 -8.63
CA LEU A 5 17.92 -0.40 -7.98
C LEU A 5 16.76 0.13 -8.86
N LYS A 6 16.99 1.23 -9.58
CA LYS A 6 15.99 1.79 -10.51
C LYS A 6 15.67 0.84 -11.66
N ASP A 7 16.69 0.19 -12.23
CA ASP A 7 16.50 -0.74 -13.33
C ASP A 7 15.75 -2.00 -12.85
N GLN A 8 16.07 -2.48 -11.64
CA GLN A 8 15.37 -3.60 -11.03
C GLN A 8 13.89 -3.28 -10.75
N LEU A 9 13.60 -2.09 -10.20
CA LEU A 9 12.24 -1.61 -9.98
C LEU A 9 11.45 -1.49 -11.29
N GLN A 10 12.08 -0.92 -12.33
CA GLN A 10 11.47 -0.78 -13.66
C GLN A 10 11.13 -2.15 -14.26
N LYS A 11 12.07 -3.07 -14.22
CA LYS A 11 11.91 -4.42 -14.77
C LYS A 11 10.82 -5.21 -14.05
N ALA A 12 10.83 -5.22 -12.71
CA ALA A 12 9.80 -5.88 -11.92
C ALA A 12 8.42 -5.28 -12.18
N HIS A 13 8.32 -3.96 -12.32
CA HIS A 13 7.08 -3.28 -12.68
C HIS A 13 6.58 -3.68 -14.08
N GLU A 14 7.45 -3.68 -15.10
CA GLU A 14 7.09 -4.07 -16.47
C GLU A 14 6.65 -5.54 -16.57
N GLN A 15 7.21 -6.40 -15.74
CA GLN A 15 6.86 -7.82 -15.66
C GLN A 15 5.62 -8.10 -14.79
N GLY A 16 5.14 -7.10 -14.04
CA GLY A 16 4.06 -7.27 -13.07
C GLY A 16 4.46 -8.17 -11.89
N ASP A 17 5.77 -8.25 -11.61
CA ASP A 17 6.31 -9.04 -10.51
C ASP A 17 6.30 -8.23 -9.21
N TYR A 18 5.17 -8.24 -8.54
CA TYR A 18 4.96 -7.50 -7.30
C TYR A 18 5.77 -8.07 -6.13
N ALA A 19 6.05 -9.38 -6.13
CA ALA A 19 6.92 -10.00 -5.14
C ALA A 19 8.35 -9.46 -5.25
N ALA A 20 8.88 -9.40 -6.46
CA ALA A 20 10.20 -8.81 -6.71
C ALA A 20 10.26 -7.32 -6.31
N LEU A 21 9.18 -6.55 -6.54
CA LEU A 21 9.11 -5.17 -6.08
C LEU A 21 9.19 -5.04 -4.55
N LEU A 22 8.47 -5.90 -3.83
CA LEU A 22 8.51 -5.94 -2.35
C LEU A 22 9.87 -6.40 -1.85
N ASP A 23 10.50 -7.36 -2.50
CA ASP A 23 11.83 -7.86 -2.14
C ASP A 23 12.95 -6.81 -2.25
N LEU A 24 12.75 -5.78 -3.06
CA LEU A 24 13.68 -4.66 -3.15
C LEU A 24 13.56 -3.69 -1.95
N ILE A 25 12.52 -3.81 -1.14
CA ILE A 25 12.27 -2.95 0.03
C ILE A 25 12.58 -3.75 1.30
N PRO A 26 13.71 -3.49 2.00
CA PRO A 26 14.13 -4.29 3.16
C PRO A 26 13.06 -4.39 4.26
N TYR A 27 12.34 -3.30 4.52
CA TYR A 27 11.29 -3.28 5.54
C TYR A 27 10.08 -4.13 5.15
N ALA A 28 9.70 -4.17 3.88
CA ALA A 28 8.63 -5.05 3.40
C ALA A 28 8.96 -6.53 3.63
N ARG A 29 10.21 -6.92 3.37
CA ARG A 29 10.71 -8.27 3.68
C ARG A 29 10.70 -8.55 5.17
N LEU A 30 11.14 -7.59 5.99
CA LEU A 30 11.22 -7.74 7.45
C LEU A 30 9.86 -8.08 8.05
N ILE A 31 8.81 -7.37 7.68
CA ILE A 31 7.46 -7.59 8.21
C ILE A 31 6.66 -8.64 7.43
N GLY A 32 7.17 -9.08 6.27
CA GLY A 32 6.60 -10.18 5.48
C GLY A 32 5.42 -9.78 4.58
N VAL A 33 5.42 -8.56 4.01
CA VAL A 33 4.33 -8.10 3.14
C VAL A 33 4.28 -8.90 1.85
N GLU A 34 3.08 -9.29 1.46
CA GLU A 34 2.75 -9.90 0.18
C GLU A 34 1.83 -8.99 -0.63
N CYS A 35 1.89 -9.10 -1.96
CA CYS A 35 0.99 -8.39 -2.87
C CYS A 35 0.53 -9.32 -3.98
N SER A 36 -0.74 -9.26 -4.30
CA SER A 36 -1.35 -9.99 -5.41
C SER A 36 -2.27 -9.08 -6.21
N ARG A 37 -2.52 -9.45 -7.46
CA ARG A 37 -3.49 -8.79 -8.30
C ARG A 37 -4.79 -9.59 -8.30
N VAL A 38 -5.90 -8.91 -7.99
CA VAL A 38 -7.24 -9.51 -8.01
C VAL A 38 -8.09 -8.67 -8.97
N GLY A 39 -8.32 -9.20 -10.18
CA GLY A 39 -8.88 -8.41 -11.27
C GLY A 39 -7.95 -7.25 -11.65
N ASP A 40 -8.46 -6.04 -11.60
CA ASP A 40 -7.71 -4.82 -11.90
C ASP A 40 -7.11 -4.14 -10.65
N GLU A 41 -7.34 -4.69 -9.47
CA GLU A 41 -6.91 -4.12 -8.19
C GLU A 41 -5.73 -4.88 -7.58
N LEU A 42 -4.92 -4.15 -6.81
CA LEU A 42 -3.88 -4.73 -5.97
C LEU A 42 -4.45 -5.01 -4.58
N LEU A 43 -4.24 -6.22 -4.11
CA LEU A 43 -4.55 -6.65 -2.76
C LEU A 43 -3.26 -6.94 -2.02
N PHE A 44 -3.08 -6.27 -0.89
CA PHE A 44 -1.91 -6.44 -0.03
C PHE A 44 -2.26 -7.33 1.16
N LYS A 45 -1.29 -8.12 1.58
CA LYS A 45 -1.43 -9.04 2.71
C LYS A 45 -0.22 -8.93 3.63
N LEU A 46 -0.49 -8.86 4.91
CA LEU A 46 0.46 -9.03 5.99
C LEU A 46 0.14 -10.38 6.65
N PRO A 47 0.89 -11.45 6.35
CA PRO A 47 0.69 -12.74 6.99
C PRO A 47 0.88 -12.69 8.49
N ALA A 48 0.21 -13.59 9.22
CA ALA A 48 0.43 -13.77 10.64
C ALA A 48 1.90 -14.16 10.90
N ASN A 49 2.64 -13.28 11.57
CA ASN A 49 4.04 -13.48 11.93
C ASN A 49 4.26 -13.11 13.40
N LYS A 50 4.89 -14.01 14.14
CA LYS A 50 5.18 -13.81 15.57
C LYS A 50 6.08 -12.61 15.82
N ASP A 51 6.99 -12.31 14.90
CA ASP A 51 7.89 -11.17 15.00
C ASP A 51 7.19 -9.82 14.87
N ASN A 52 5.95 -9.81 14.38
CA ASN A 52 5.10 -8.64 14.25
C ASN A 52 4.20 -8.40 15.48
N ILE A 53 4.29 -9.22 16.52
CA ILE A 53 3.49 -9.06 17.74
C ILE A 53 4.05 -7.91 18.59
N GLY A 54 3.17 -6.95 18.91
CA GLY A 54 3.50 -5.83 19.79
C GLY A 54 3.16 -6.09 21.27
N ASN A 55 2.16 -6.92 21.52
CA ASN A 55 1.75 -7.31 22.88
C ASN A 55 1.58 -8.83 22.96
N PRO A 56 2.52 -9.55 23.56
CA PRO A 56 2.46 -11.00 23.66
C PRO A 56 1.34 -11.51 24.58
N LEU A 57 0.85 -10.67 25.50
CA LEU A 57 -0.25 -11.04 26.41
C LEU A 57 -1.61 -11.03 25.72
N LEU A 58 -1.77 -10.22 24.68
CA LEU A 58 -3.00 -10.08 23.90
C LEU A 58 -2.88 -10.61 22.48
N PRO A 59 -1.99 -11.49 22.12
CA PRO A 59 -1.41 -11.80 20.81
C PRO A 59 -1.88 -10.85 19.68
N ALA A 60 -1.54 -9.55 19.85
CA ALA A 60 -1.92 -8.49 18.93
C ALA A 60 -0.74 -8.01 18.11
N ILE A 61 -0.97 -7.73 16.83
CA ILE A 61 0.02 -7.14 15.92
C ILE A 61 0.38 -5.74 16.44
N HIS A 62 1.66 -5.41 16.41
CA HIS A 62 2.14 -4.07 16.79
C HIS A 62 1.53 -3.00 15.88
N GLY A 63 0.97 -1.94 16.47
CA GLY A 63 0.34 -0.85 15.70
C GLY A 63 1.28 -0.21 14.67
N GLY A 64 2.57 -0.06 15.00
CA GLY A 64 3.58 0.41 14.07
C GLY A 64 3.83 -0.51 12.87
N VAL A 65 3.63 -1.82 13.02
CA VAL A 65 3.71 -2.78 11.90
C VAL A 65 2.49 -2.60 10.98
N ILE A 66 1.29 -2.44 11.55
CA ILE A 66 0.07 -2.15 10.79
C ILE A 66 0.24 -0.84 10.01
N ALA A 67 0.75 0.21 10.66
CA ALA A 67 1.03 1.50 10.03
C ALA A 67 2.03 1.36 8.86
N GLY A 68 3.16 0.71 9.10
CA GLY A 68 4.19 0.46 8.08
C GLY A 68 3.69 -0.40 6.93
N PHE A 69 2.88 -1.42 7.21
CA PHE A 69 2.22 -2.23 6.19
C PHE A 69 1.31 -1.37 5.29
N MET A 70 0.47 -0.51 5.88
CA MET A 70 -0.43 0.35 5.12
C MET A 70 0.32 1.43 4.31
N GLU A 71 1.41 1.97 4.86
CA GLU A 71 2.30 2.89 4.14
C GLU A 71 2.94 2.22 2.92
N LEU A 72 3.50 1.02 3.10
CA LEU A 72 4.10 0.23 2.02
C LEU A 72 3.07 -0.12 0.94
N ALA A 73 1.87 -0.52 1.34
CA ALA A 73 0.78 -0.82 0.42
C ALA A 73 0.44 0.39 -0.47
N ALA A 74 0.32 1.59 0.12
CA ALA A 74 0.04 2.81 -0.63
C ALA A 74 1.20 3.21 -1.54
N ALA A 75 2.45 3.12 -1.06
CA ALA A 75 3.63 3.45 -1.86
C ALA A 75 3.77 2.51 -3.07
N LEU A 76 3.60 1.21 -2.87
CA LEU A 76 3.64 0.23 -3.95
C LEU A 76 2.47 0.39 -4.93
N HIS A 77 1.26 0.64 -4.42
CA HIS A 77 0.09 0.91 -5.25
C HIS A 77 0.33 2.11 -6.18
N LEU A 78 0.86 3.21 -5.66
CA LEU A 78 1.19 4.39 -6.44
C LEU A 78 2.34 4.11 -7.44
N LEU A 79 3.35 3.36 -7.05
CA LEU A 79 4.45 2.98 -7.94
C LEU A 79 3.95 2.18 -9.14
N VAL A 80 3.11 1.18 -8.89
CA VAL A 80 2.51 0.36 -9.95
C VAL A 80 1.58 1.19 -10.83
N LEU A 81 0.75 2.05 -10.24
CA LEU A 81 -0.19 2.90 -10.97
C LEU A 81 0.51 3.93 -11.87
N THR A 82 1.62 4.49 -11.41
CA THR A 82 2.32 5.58 -12.12
C THR A 82 3.42 5.11 -13.06
N GLY A 83 3.90 3.87 -12.88
CA GLY A 83 5.02 3.32 -13.66
C GLY A 83 6.31 4.14 -13.53
N THR A 84 6.47 4.90 -12.44
CA THR A 84 7.66 5.74 -12.25
C THR A 84 8.75 4.97 -11.51
N PRO A 85 10.03 5.12 -11.90
CA PRO A 85 11.13 4.38 -11.30
C PRO A 85 11.57 4.98 -9.96
N GLY A 86 10.68 5.09 -9.00
CA GLY A 86 11.01 5.60 -7.68
C GLY A 86 9.88 5.40 -6.68
N VAL A 87 10.23 4.90 -5.50
CA VAL A 87 9.27 4.72 -4.41
C VAL A 87 8.74 6.08 -3.97
N PRO A 88 7.42 6.30 -3.99
CA PRO A 88 6.84 7.56 -3.51
C PRO A 88 7.22 7.84 -2.07
N LYS A 89 7.50 9.10 -1.76
CA LYS A 89 7.83 9.53 -0.39
C LYS A 89 6.57 9.99 0.32
N ILE A 90 6.37 9.52 1.53
CA ILE A 90 5.29 9.99 2.39
C ILE A 90 5.54 11.42 2.84
N ILE A 91 4.49 12.25 2.80
CA ILE A 91 4.49 13.64 3.27
C ILE A 91 3.65 13.76 4.54
N ASP A 92 2.49 13.09 4.55
CA ASP A 92 1.55 13.10 5.66
C ASP A 92 0.86 11.74 5.75
N PHE A 93 0.56 11.31 6.96
CA PHE A 93 -0.02 9.99 7.24
C PHE A 93 -0.90 10.06 8.48
N SER A 94 -2.20 10.11 8.26
CA SER A 94 -3.19 10.10 9.33
C SER A 94 -3.78 8.71 9.46
N LEU A 95 -3.62 8.10 10.62
CA LEU A 95 -4.01 6.70 10.89
C LEU A 95 -5.00 6.63 12.05
N ASP A 96 -6.11 5.99 11.80
CA ASP A 96 -7.12 5.66 12.80
C ASP A 96 -7.14 4.16 13.05
N TYR A 97 -6.83 3.74 14.28
CA TYR A 97 -7.01 2.37 14.73
C TYR A 97 -8.46 2.17 15.20
N LEU A 98 -9.20 1.33 14.53
CA LEU A 98 -10.62 1.10 14.80
C LEU A 98 -10.86 -0.15 15.63
N ARG A 99 -10.01 -1.16 15.47
CA ARG A 99 -10.09 -2.45 16.17
C ARG A 99 -8.69 -3.00 16.43
N THR A 100 -8.57 -3.87 17.41
CA THR A 100 -7.33 -4.60 17.67
C THR A 100 -6.98 -5.50 16.50
N GLY A 101 -5.78 -5.33 15.92
CA GLY A 101 -5.21 -6.26 14.97
C GLY A 101 -4.78 -7.54 15.68
N GLN A 102 -5.57 -8.60 15.58
CA GLN A 102 -5.27 -9.88 16.19
C GLN A 102 -4.13 -10.60 15.46
N PHE A 103 -3.53 -11.61 16.09
CA PHE A 103 -2.50 -12.45 15.46
C PHE A 103 -3.12 -13.35 14.38
N ARG A 104 -3.38 -12.77 13.23
CA ARG A 104 -3.88 -13.45 12.02
C ARG A 104 -3.52 -12.62 10.78
N ASP A 105 -3.71 -13.19 9.60
CA ASP A 105 -3.53 -12.51 8.34
C ASP A 105 -4.33 -11.21 8.29
N THR A 106 -3.69 -10.16 7.81
CA THR A 106 -4.27 -8.82 7.67
C THR A 106 -4.17 -8.41 6.20
N TRP A 107 -5.26 -7.90 5.67
CA TRP A 107 -5.38 -7.46 4.29
C TRP A 107 -5.46 -5.96 4.21
N ALA A 108 -5.01 -5.39 3.10
CA ALA A 108 -5.18 -3.96 2.84
C ALA A 108 -5.48 -3.70 1.36
N ARG A 109 -6.29 -2.67 1.13
CA ARG A 109 -6.60 -2.11 -0.18
C ARG A 109 -6.38 -0.61 -0.18
N CYS A 110 -5.93 -0.11 -1.32
CA CYS A 110 -5.64 1.31 -1.52
C CYS A 110 -6.59 1.90 -2.56
N GLN A 111 -7.05 3.12 -2.30
CA GLN A 111 -7.84 3.92 -3.22
C GLN A 111 -7.19 5.29 -3.39
N VAL A 112 -6.84 5.66 -4.62
CA VAL A 112 -6.34 7.00 -4.90
C VAL A 112 -7.50 7.97 -4.93
N CYS A 113 -7.56 8.85 -3.91
CA CYS A 113 -8.62 9.86 -3.79
C CYS A 113 -8.36 11.08 -4.68
N ARG A 114 -7.10 11.46 -4.80
CA ARG A 114 -6.66 12.58 -5.63
C ARG A 114 -5.25 12.33 -6.15
N GLN A 115 -5.03 12.64 -7.43
CA GLN A 115 -3.73 12.53 -8.06
C GLN A 115 -3.38 13.84 -8.77
N GLY A 116 -2.42 14.58 -8.21
CA GLY A 116 -1.84 15.76 -8.81
C GLY A 116 -0.53 15.46 -9.53
N ARG A 117 0.10 16.51 -10.08
CA ARG A 117 1.41 16.40 -10.75
C ARG A 117 2.52 15.91 -9.84
N ARG A 118 2.55 16.35 -8.58
CA ARG A 118 3.62 16.08 -7.61
C ARG A 118 3.15 15.27 -6.41
N VAL A 119 1.87 15.33 -6.10
CA VAL A 119 1.30 14.77 -4.87
C VAL A 119 0.10 13.92 -5.20
N ALA A 120 -0.06 12.81 -4.50
CA ALA A 120 -1.23 11.95 -4.53
C ALA A 120 -1.75 11.73 -3.10
N ASN A 121 -3.08 11.74 -2.95
CA ASN A 121 -3.75 11.35 -1.72
C ASN A 121 -4.36 9.96 -1.89
N VAL A 122 -4.07 9.08 -0.94
CA VAL A 122 -4.48 7.68 -0.97
C VAL A 122 -5.19 7.35 0.33
N ALA A 123 -6.39 6.79 0.22
CA ALA A 123 -7.08 6.14 1.32
C ALA A 123 -6.66 4.67 1.37
N ILE A 124 -6.35 4.18 2.54
CA ILE A 124 -5.98 2.78 2.76
C ILE A 124 -6.90 2.21 3.82
N THR A 125 -7.47 1.05 3.56
CA THR A 125 -8.29 0.29 4.50
C THR A 125 -7.61 -1.03 4.79
N ALA A 126 -7.43 -1.36 6.07
CA ALA A 126 -6.90 -2.65 6.51
C ALA A 126 -7.95 -3.42 7.30
N TRP A 127 -8.06 -4.72 7.04
CA TRP A 127 -9.02 -5.62 7.71
C TRP A 127 -8.44 -7.02 7.91
N GLN A 128 -9.15 -7.84 8.67
CA GLN A 128 -8.77 -9.24 8.93
C GLN A 128 -9.84 -10.23 8.49
N SER A 129 -11.06 -10.11 8.99
CA SER A 129 -12.14 -11.04 8.65
C SER A 129 -12.95 -10.58 7.44
N THR A 130 -13.32 -9.32 7.41
CA THR A 130 -14.08 -8.71 6.31
C THR A 130 -13.72 -7.24 6.17
N GLU A 131 -13.70 -6.74 4.94
CA GLU A 131 -13.42 -5.34 4.64
C GLU A 131 -14.46 -4.38 5.24
N ALA A 132 -15.69 -4.86 5.45
CA ALA A 132 -16.74 -4.08 6.11
C ALA A 132 -16.46 -3.81 7.59
N GLU A 133 -15.55 -4.56 8.21
CA GLU A 133 -15.12 -4.39 9.59
C GLU A 133 -13.62 -4.11 9.67
N PRO A 134 -13.16 -2.96 9.18
CA PRO A 134 -11.73 -2.63 9.14
C PRO A 134 -11.13 -2.53 10.55
N ILE A 135 -9.85 -2.88 10.65
CA ILE A 135 -9.06 -2.69 11.88
C ILE A 135 -8.39 -1.33 11.90
N ALA A 136 -8.10 -0.76 10.73
CA ALA A 136 -7.48 0.54 10.61
C ALA A 136 -7.86 1.24 9.29
N HIS A 137 -7.91 2.56 9.35
CA HIS A 137 -7.99 3.45 8.20
C HIS A 137 -6.83 4.43 8.17
N VAL A 138 -6.35 4.71 6.97
CA VAL A 138 -5.31 5.72 6.72
C VAL A 138 -5.75 6.66 5.62
N MET A 139 -5.46 7.95 5.82
CA MET A 139 -5.37 8.92 4.74
C MET A 139 -3.91 9.34 4.61
N GLY A 140 -3.27 8.95 3.51
CA GLY A 140 -1.87 9.25 3.25
C GLY A 140 -1.69 10.26 2.12
N THR A 141 -0.72 11.13 2.25
CA THR A 141 -0.27 12.06 1.21
C THR A 141 1.15 11.70 0.80
N PHE A 142 1.36 11.44 -0.48
CA PHE A 142 2.61 10.96 -1.02
C PHE A 142 3.16 11.90 -2.09
N MET A 143 4.46 12.17 -2.04
CA MET A 143 5.18 12.82 -3.12
C MET A 143 5.55 11.81 -4.19
N ARG A 144 5.12 12.06 -5.42
CA ARG A 144 5.45 11.23 -6.58
C ARG A 144 6.88 11.49 -7.03
N MET A 145 7.64 10.42 -7.26
CA MET A 145 9.00 10.48 -7.74
C MET A 145 9.02 10.16 -9.25
N GLY A 146 9.32 11.15 -10.10
CA GLY A 146 9.52 10.93 -11.54
C GLY A 146 8.90 12.00 -12.45
N LYS A 147 9.32 12.04 -13.71
CA LYS A 147 8.83 12.97 -14.74
C LYS A 147 7.40 12.60 -15.15
N ASN A 148 6.59 13.63 -15.47
CA ASN A 148 5.25 13.50 -16.01
C ASN A 148 5.15 12.40 -17.09
N ILE A 149 4.39 11.35 -16.82
CA ILE A 149 3.86 10.53 -17.90
C ILE A 149 2.64 11.27 -18.43
N LYS A 150 2.73 11.81 -19.65
CA LYS A 150 1.57 12.31 -20.38
C LYS A 150 0.66 11.13 -20.67
N GLY A 151 -0.57 11.17 -20.16
CA GLY A 151 -1.71 10.41 -20.66
C GLY A 151 -1.96 9.03 -20.03
N THR A 152 -2.31 8.97 -18.76
CA THR A 152 -3.23 7.96 -18.28
C THR A 152 -4.61 8.61 -18.14
N LYS A 153 -5.56 8.15 -18.95
CA LYS A 153 -6.98 8.50 -18.80
C LYS A 153 -7.39 8.15 -17.37
N GLY A 154 -7.88 9.16 -16.66
CA GLY A 154 -8.38 8.97 -15.31
C GLY A 154 -9.45 7.89 -15.29
N PHE A 155 -9.33 6.93 -14.38
CA PHE A 155 -10.45 6.11 -13.98
C PHE A 155 -11.45 7.03 -13.25
N GLY A 156 -12.39 7.57 -14.00
CA GLY A 156 -13.53 8.29 -13.47
C GLY A 156 -14.51 7.29 -12.87
N GLY A 157 -14.33 6.96 -11.61
CA GLY A 157 -15.40 6.40 -10.78
C GLY A 157 -16.38 7.52 -10.49
N ALA A 158 -17.53 7.52 -11.16
CA ALA A 158 -18.63 8.45 -10.90
C ALA A 158 -19.09 8.27 -9.45
N VAL A 159 -18.87 9.28 -8.63
CA VAL A 159 -19.63 9.46 -7.39
C VAL A 159 -21.02 9.88 -7.82
N ALA A 160 -21.97 8.94 -7.80
CA ALA A 160 -23.38 9.25 -7.98
C ALA A 160 -23.83 10.12 -6.80
N GLY A 161 -23.98 11.40 -7.05
CA GLY A 161 -24.69 12.32 -6.17
C GLY A 161 -26.15 11.94 -6.14
N GLY A 162 -26.64 11.47 -5.00
CA GLY A 162 -28.05 11.39 -4.68
C GLY A 162 -28.42 12.61 -3.84
N ALA A 163 -28.93 13.65 -4.48
CA ALA A 163 -29.72 14.67 -3.82
C ALA A 163 -31.17 14.24 -3.84
N GLN A 164 -31.82 14.18 -2.74
CA GLN A 164 -33.13 14.73 -2.31
C GLN A 164 -33.54 14.12 -1.00
#